data_0784b8a26539a42c02c5a0bd8e48dd8f
#
_entry.id   0784b8a26539a42c02c5a0bd8e48dd8f
#
_cell.length_a   1.000
_cell.length_b   1.000
_cell.length_c   1.000
_cell.angle_alpha   90.00
_cell.angle_beta   90.00
_cell.angle_gamma   90.00
#
_symmetry.space_group_name_H-M   'P 1'
#
loop_
_entity.id
_entity.type
_entity.pdbx_description
1 polymer ?
#
loop_
_entity_poly.entity_id
_entity_poly.type
_entity_poly.pdbx_seq_one_letter_code
_entity_poly.pdbx_strand_id
1 'polypeptide(L)'
;MKIFQVDENLYQSSMIDDVEKAKMFDVCIDLAGGIDPDASDFKIYLKWTIEDAELPDPDILKLVASFGYDLAYKKKMKVLVHCEQGINRASLLNGVILWMKGMRGYEIVNYIRSKRPGALFNLNFVDYLEGLK
;
A
#
# COMPACT_ATOMS: atom_id res chain seq x y z
N MET A 1 -6.60 -7.03 13.07
CA MET A 1 -5.71 -6.41 12.06
C MET A 1 -4.86 -7.49 11.42
N LYS A 2 -4.97 -7.63 10.11
CA LYS A 2 -4.17 -8.59 9.35
C LYS A 2 -3.08 -7.82 8.62
N ILE A 3 -1.83 -8.20 8.85
CA ILE A 3 -0.66 -7.56 8.26
C ILE A 3 0.05 -8.56 7.35
N PHE A 4 0.38 -8.13 6.15
CA PHE A 4 1.08 -8.95 5.16
C PHE A 4 2.34 -8.21 4.72
N GLN A 5 3.48 -8.89 4.77
CA GLN A 5 4.71 -8.35 4.22
C GLN A 5 4.73 -8.59 2.71
N VAL A 6 4.75 -7.51 1.95
CA VAL A 6 4.74 -7.57 0.48
C VAL A 6 6.16 -7.66 -0.05
N ASP A 7 7.06 -6.90 0.54
CA ASP A 7 8.47 -6.90 0.16
C ASP A 7 9.29 -6.38 1.34
N GLU A 8 10.60 -6.27 1.18
CA GLU A 8 11.48 -5.72 2.20
C GLU A 8 11.00 -4.32 2.60
N ASN A 9 10.71 -4.12 3.89
CA ASN A 9 10.23 -2.86 4.46
C ASN A 9 8.87 -2.37 3.93
N LEU A 10 8.15 -3.18 3.17
CA LEU A 10 6.87 -2.82 2.60
C LEU A 10 5.78 -3.79 3.03
N TYR A 11 4.74 -3.25 3.67
CA TYR A 11 3.67 -4.05 4.27
C TYR A 11 2.31 -3.46 3.89
N GLN A 12 1.27 -4.29 3.96
CA GLN A 12 -0.10 -3.83 3.83
C GLN A 12 -1.00 -4.50 4.86
N SER A 13 -2.07 -3.82 5.22
CA SER A 13 -3.00 -4.34 6.22
C SER A 13 -4.42 -3.81 6.04
N SER A 14 -5.34 -4.45 6.77
CA SER A 14 -6.66 -3.91 7.06
C SER A 14 -6.57 -2.69 7.98
N MET A 15 -7.74 -2.15 8.37
CA MET A 15 -7.81 -1.05 9.33
C MET A 15 -6.99 -1.35 10.59
N ILE A 16 -6.37 -0.31 11.13
CA ILE A 16 -5.57 -0.44 12.34
C ILE A 16 -6.51 -0.55 13.53
N ASP A 17 -6.52 -1.73 14.15
CA ASP A 17 -7.30 -2.03 15.35
C ASP A 17 -6.43 -2.59 16.48
N ASP A 18 -5.12 -2.70 16.25
CA ASP A 18 -4.15 -3.21 17.22
C ASP A 18 -2.96 -2.26 17.26
N VAL A 19 -2.96 -1.37 18.26
CA VAL A 19 -1.96 -0.32 18.40
C VAL A 19 -0.55 -0.89 18.59
N GLU A 20 -0.44 -2.00 19.32
CA GLU A 20 0.88 -2.61 19.58
C GLU A 20 1.51 -3.14 18.29
N LYS A 21 0.70 -3.72 17.41
CA LYS A 21 1.19 -4.15 16.09
C LYS A 21 1.57 -2.95 15.22
N ALA A 22 0.78 -1.88 15.28
CA ALA A 22 1.03 -0.68 14.49
C ALA A 22 2.36 0.00 14.87
N LYS A 23 2.75 -0.07 16.14
CA LYS A 23 4.01 0.52 16.63
C LYS A 23 5.27 -0.10 16.02
N MET A 24 5.15 -1.23 15.35
CA MET A 24 6.28 -1.85 14.66
C MET A 24 6.71 -1.10 13.41
N PHE A 25 5.88 -0.17 12.93
CA PHE A 25 6.09 0.52 11.66
C PHE A 25 6.52 1.97 11.88
N ASP A 26 7.41 2.44 11.02
CA ASP A 26 7.89 3.83 11.06
C ASP A 26 6.93 4.77 10.32
N VAL A 27 6.33 4.27 9.24
CA VAL A 27 5.52 5.05 8.32
C VAL A 27 4.17 4.37 8.15
N CYS A 28 3.11 5.17 8.14
CA CYS A 28 1.78 4.70 7.80
C CYS A 28 1.22 5.52 6.64
N ILE A 29 0.73 4.84 5.62
CA ILE A 29 -0.02 5.46 4.52
C ILE A 29 -1.45 4.93 4.59
N ASP A 30 -2.38 5.80 4.93
CA ASP A 30 -3.80 5.46 5.07
C ASP A 30 -4.57 5.85 3.80
N LEU A 31 -5.15 4.85 3.15
CA LEU A 31 -5.95 5.02 1.94
C LEU A 31 -7.46 4.90 2.21
N ALA A 32 -7.86 4.59 3.43
CA ALA A 32 -9.24 4.30 3.76
C ALA A 32 -10.06 5.54 4.16
N GLY A 33 -9.38 6.56 4.69
CA GLY A 33 -10.05 7.80 5.09
C GLY A 33 -10.65 7.81 6.48
N GLY A 34 -10.52 6.75 7.25
CA GLY A 34 -10.95 6.72 8.64
C GLY A 34 -9.99 7.49 9.54
N ILE A 35 -10.27 7.45 10.83
CA ILE A 35 -9.36 8.01 11.84
C ILE A 35 -8.56 6.84 12.41
N ASP A 36 -7.26 6.86 12.20
CA ASP A 36 -6.40 5.84 12.78
C ASP A 36 -6.12 6.16 14.25
N PRO A 37 -6.25 5.16 15.14
CA PRO A 37 -5.78 5.33 16.50
C PRO A 37 -4.26 5.55 16.49
N ASP A 38 -3.81 6.49 17.30
CA ASP A 38 -2.38 6.76 17.52
C ASP A 38 -1.58 7.06 16.25
N ALA A 39 -2.20 7.79 15.30
CA ALA A 39 -1.51 8.27 14.10
C ALA A 39 -0.21 9.02 14.45
N SER A 40 -0.18 9.70 15.60
CA SER A 40 0.99 10.43 16.10
C SER A 40 2.15 9.53 16.51
N ASP A 41 1.94 8.23 16.69
CA ASP A 41 3.00 7.29 17.04
C ASP A 41 3.88 6.91 15.85
N PHE A 42 3.42 7.18 14.63
CA PHE A 42 4.24 6.97 13.46
C PHE A 42 5.19 8.17 13.27
N LYS A 43 6.41 7.89 12.82
CA LYS A 43 7.36 8.96 12.47
C LYS A 43 6.83 9.80 11.31
N ILE A 44 6.18 9.14 10.35
CA ILE A 44 5.57 9.78 9.18
C ILE A 44 4.19 9.16 8.97
N TYR A 45 3.20 10.01 8.84
CA TYR A 45 1.83 9.58 8.58
C TYR A 45 1.28 10.37 7.41
N LEU A 46 0.86 9.65 6.37
CA LEU A 46 0.23 10.25 5.20
C LEU A 46 -1.16 9.65 5.03
N LYS A 47 -2.15 10.51 4.87
CA LYS A 47 -3.51 10.10 4.59
C LYS A 47 -3.91 10.61 3.21
N TRP A 48 -4.28 9.68 2.34
CA TRP A 48 -4.81 9.98 1.01
C TRP A 48 -6.00 9.06 0.78
N THR A 49 -7.19 9.59 0.97
CA THR A 49 -8.42 8.80 0.86
C THR A 49 -8.76 8.54 -0.59
N ILE A 50 -8.86 7.25 -0.95
CA ILE A 50 -9.34 6.83 -2.26
C ILE A 50 -10.49 5.83 -2.07
N GLU A 51 -11.29 5.67 -3.13
CA GLU A 51 -12.38 4.70 -3.12
C GLU A 51 -11.93 3.38 -3.74
N ASP A 52 -12.51 2.29 -3.26
CA ASP A 52 -12.29 0.97 -3.85
C ASP A 52 -13.30 0.78 -4.99
N ALA A 53 -13.12 1.53 -6.05
CA ALA A 53 -14.02 1.56 -7.21
C ALA A 53 -13.21 1.90 -8.46
N GLU A 54 -13.37 3.13 -8.96
CA GLU A 54 -12.61 3.59 -10.12
C GLU A 54 -11.17 3.92 -9.75
N LEU A 55 -10.30 3.94 -10.75
CA LEU A 55 -8.90 4.32 -10.56
C LEU A 55 -8.82 5.77 -10.09
N PRO A 56 -8.10 6.06 -9.00
CA PRO A 56 -7.86 7.44 -8.61
C PRO A 56 -6.93 8.14 -9.61
N ASP A 57 -6.71 9.44 -9.42
CA ASP A 57 -5.81 10.21 -10.27
C ASP A 57 -4.45 9.51 -10.37
N PRO A 58 -4.05 9.05 -11.57
CA PRO A 58 -2.81 8.28 -11.72
C PRO A 58 -1.55 9.09 -11.38
N ASP A 59 -1.56 10.40 -11.57
CA ASP A 59 -0.42 11.24 -11.24
C ASP A 59 -0.22 11.34 -9.74
N ILE A 60 -1.31 11.53 -8.99
CA ILE A 60 -1.26 11.55 -7.52
C ILE A 60 -0.87 10.17 -7.00
N LEU A 61 -1.42 9.12 -7.60
CA LEU A 61 -1.08 7.75 -7.23
C LEU A 61 0.43 7.51 -7.33
N LYS A 62 1.06 7.96 -8.42
CA LYS A 62 2.50 7.85 -8.61
C LYS A 62 3.29 8.70 -7.62
N LEU A 63 2.80 9.89 -7.27
CA LEU A 63 3.45 10.73 -6.26
C LEU A 63 3.45 10.07 -4.88
N VAL A 64 2.30 9.54 -4.47
CA VAL A 64 2.19 8.84 -3.18
C VAL A 64 3.04 7.57 -3.19
N ALA A 65 3.05 6.84 -4.29
CA ALA A 65 3.88 5.65 -4.43
C ALA A 65 5.38 6.00 -4.37
N SER A 66 5.80 7.09 -5.00
CA SER A 66 7.18 7.57 -4.94
C SER A 66 7.61 7.89 -3.52
N PHE A 67 6.73 8.51 -2.74
CA PHE A 67 6.94 8.78 -1.33
C PHE A 67 7.17 7.48 -0.55
N GLY A 68 6.28 6.50 -0.73
CA GLY A 68 6.42 5.19 -0.08
C GLY A 68 7.67 4.44 -0.52
N TYR A 69 8.00 4.50 -1.81
CA TYR A 69 9.20 3.89 -2.35
C TYR A 69 10.47 4.45 -1.71
N ASP A 70 10.58 5.78 -1.66
CA ASP A 70 11.76 6.42 -1.09
C ASP A 70 11.93 6.06 0.39
N LEU A 71 10.84 6.03 1.15
CA LEU A 71 10.91 5.69 2.58
C LEU A 71 11.27 4.23 2.80
N ALA A 72 10.69 3.31 2.03
CA ALA A 72 10.95 1.88 2.22
C ALA A 72 12.34 1.47 1.72
N TYR A 73 12.75 1.94 0.55
CA TYR A 73 13.93 1.42 -0.13
C TYR A 73 15.16 2.31 0.00
N LYS A 74 14.99 3.63 0.05
CA LYS A 74 16.13 4.55 0.23
C LYS A 74 16.42 4.83 1.69
N LYS A 75 15.38 5.02 2.50
CA LYS A 75 15.53 5.32 3.92
C LYS A 75 15.48 4.08 4.82
N LYS A 76 15.14 2.92 4.27
CA LYS A 76 15.05 1.65 4.99
C LYS A 76 14.10 1.70 6.18
N MET A 77 13.01 2.42 6.05
CA MET A 77 11.95 2.50 7.04
C MET A 77 10.88 1.45 6.78
N LYS A 78 10.27 0.94 7.83
CA LYS A 78 9.14 0.00 7.68
C LYS A 78 7.88 0.78 7.36
N VAL A 79 7.36 0.58 6.15
CA VAL A 79 6.19 1.28 5.62
C VAL A 79 4.98 0.36 5.64
N LEU A 80 3.93 0.80 6.32
CA LEU A 80 2.64 0.12 6.33
C LEU A 80 1.65 0.91 5.48
N VAL A 81 1.13 0.26 4.44
CA VAL A 81 0.03 0.82 3.63
C VAL A 81 -1.24 0.09 4.04
N HIS A 82 -2.27 0.84 4.44
CA HIS A 82 -3.52 0.19 4.81
C HIS A 82 -4.73 0.83 4.14
N CYS A 83 -5.74 0.03 3.98
CA CYS A 83 -7.08 0.43 3.60
C CYS A 83 -8.06 -0.29 4.53
N GLU A 84 -9.31 -0.45 4.13
CA GLU A 84 -10.30 -1.06 5.04
C GLU A 84 -10.01 -2.55 5.27
N GLN A 85 -9.74 -3.32 4.20
CA GLN A 85 -9.50 -4.76 4.29
C GLN A 85 -8.08 -5.19 3.90
N GLY A 86 -7.27 -4.28 3.37
CA GLY A 86 -5.93 -4.61 2.91
C GLY A 86 -5.92 -5.48 1.65
N ILE A 87 -6.93 -5.36 0.79
CA ILE A 87 -7.14 -6.21 -0.37
C ILE A 87 -6.88 -5.48 -1.68
N ASN A 88 -7.59 -4.36 -1.94
CA ASN A 88 -7.55 -3.68 -3.23
C ASN A 88 -6.74 -2.38 -3.20
N ARG A 89 -7.14 -1.42 -2.38
CA ARG A 89 -6.52 -0.08 -2.37
C ARG A 89 -5.07 -0.13 -1.93
N ALA A 90 -4.77 -0.85 -0.85
CA ALA A 90 -3.40 -1.01 -0.38
C ALA A 90 -2.56 -1.75 -1.42
N SER A 91 -3.13 -2.76 -2.07
CA SER A 91 -2.44 -3.52 -3.12
C SER A 91 -2.16 -2.66 -4.36
N LEU A 92 -3.07 -1.75 -4.71
CA LEU A 92 -2.85 -0.83 -5.81
C LEU A 92 -1.61 0.03 -5.56
N LEU A 93 -1.54 0.67 -4.39
CA LEU A 93 -0.40 1.52 -4.07
C LEU A 93 0.90 0.72 -4.00
N ASN A 94 0.88 -0.42 -3.30
CA ASN A 94 2.06 -1.27 -3.21
C ASN A 94 2.48 -1.81 -4.57
N GLY A 95 1.53 -2.07 -5.47
CA GLY A 95 1.83 -2.47 -6.84
C GLY A 95 2.62 -1.41 -7.60
N VAL A 96 2.24 -0.15 -7.47
CA VAL A 96 2.97 0.94 -8.11
C VAL A 96 4.36 1.11 -7.47
N ILE A 97 4.48 0.95 -6.16
CA ILE A 97 5.77 0.98 -5.47
C ILE A 97 6.71 -0.13 -6.01
N LEU A 98 6.18 -1.34 -6.17
CA LEU A 98 6.95 -2.46 -6.72
C LEU A 98 7.37 -2.20 -8.17
N TRP A 99 6.51 -1.58 -8.96
CA TRP A 99 6.87 -1.16 -10.32
C TRP A 99 8.03 -0.17 -10.30
N MET A 100 8.03 0.79 -9.38
CA MET A 100 9.14 1.74 -9.23
C MET A 100 10.43 1.04 -8.81
N LYS A 101 10.33 -0.06 -8.07
CA LYS A 101 11.49 -0.87 -7.71
C LYS A 101 12.07 -1.63 -8.90
N GLY A 102 11.32 -1.77 -9.98
CA GLY A 102 11.75 -2.44 -11.20
C GLY A 102 10.93 -3.66 -11.61
N MET A 103 9.87 -3.97 -10.88
CA MET A 103 8.99 -5.08 -11.25
C MET A 103 8.15 -4.69 -12.48
N ARG A 104 7.99 -5.62 -13.40
CA ARG A 104 7.18 -5.38 -14.61
C ARG A 104 5.69 -5.47 -14.29
N GLY A 105 4.89 -4.64 -14.97
CA GLY A 105 3.45 -4.57 -14.72
C GLY A 105 2.76 -5.92 -14.78
N TYR A 106 3.10 -6.77 -15.74
CA TYR A 106 2.47 -8.08 -15.89
C TYR A 106 2.80 -9.06 -14.75
N GLU A 107 3.81 -8.78 -13.93
CA GLU A 107 4.22 -9.64 -12.80
C GLU A 107 3.56 -9.22 -11.49
N ILE A 108 3.14 -7.96 -11.37
CA ILE A 108 2.77 -7.33 -10.09
C ILE A 108 1.57 -8.01 -9.43
N VAL A 109 0.50 -8.22 -10.19
CA VAL A 109 -0.75 -8.74 -9.62
C VAL A 109 -0.54 -10.13 -9.01
N ASN A 110 0.11 -11.02 -9.74
CA ASN A 110 0.41 -12.36 -9.23
C ASN A 110 1.35 -12.32 -8.05
N TYR A 111 2.34 -11.43 -8.08
CA TYR A 111 3.28 -11.28 -6.97
C TYR A 111 2.55 -10.86 -5.69
N ILE A 112 1.72 -9.82 -5.77
CA ILE A 112 0.96 -9.34 -4.60
C ILE A 112 0.02 -10.42 -4.09
N ARG A 113 -0.67 -11.13 -4.98
CA ARG A 113 -1.56 -12.23 -4.59
C ARG A 113 -0.81 -13.35 -3.88
N SER A 114 0.47 -13.57 -4.21
CA SER A 114 1.29 -14.55 -3.52
C SER A 114 1.63 -14.13 -2.08
N LYS A 115 1.67 -12.83 -1.81
CA LYS A 115 1.97 -12.27 -0.50
C LYS A 115 0.72 -12.00 0.33
N ARG A 116 -0.36 -11.58 -0.33
CA ARG A 116 -1.66 -11.32 0.28
C ARG A 116 -2.71 -12.13 -0.49
N PRO A 117 -3.01 -13.36 -0.06
CA PRO A 117 -4.04 -14.18 -0.72
C PRO A 117 -5.38 -13.44 -0.79
N GLY A 118 -6.03 -13.50 -1.94
CA GLY A 118 -7.30 -12.82 -2.18
C GLY A 118 -7.18 -11.35 -2.59
N ALA A 119 -5.96 -10.83 -2.74
CA ALA A 119 -5.76 -9.44 -3.14
C ALA A 119 -6.16 -9.19 -4.59
N LEU A 120 -6.51 -7.93 -4.88
CA LEU A 120 -6.72 -7.42 -6.24
C LEU A 120 -7.83 -8.10 -7.02
N PHE A 121 -9.05 -8.03 -6.49
CA PHE A 121 -10.23 -8.38 -7.28
C PHE A 121 -10.92 -7.15 -7.91
N ASN A 122 -10.47 -5.93 -7.58
CA ASN A 122 -10.92 -4.72 -8.28
C ASN A 122 -10.27 -4.66 -9.66
N LEU A 123 -11.05 -4.89 -10.71
CA LEU A 123 -10.53 -5.00 -12.07
C LEU A 123 -9.95 -3.70 -12.60
N ASN A 124 -10.45 -2.55 -12.17
CA ASN A 124 -9.88 -1.25 -12.55
C ASN A 124 -8.42 -1.14 -12.08
N PHE A 125 -8.15 -1.63 -10.87
CA PHE A 125 -6.80 -1.61 -10.31
C PHE A 125 -5.89 -2.64 -10.99
N VAL A 126 -6.43 -3.84 -11.25
CA VAL A 126 -5.70 -4.89 -11.97
C VAL A 126 -5.27 -4.40 -13.36
N ASP A 127 -6.21 -3.83 -14.12
CA ASP A 127 -5.93 -3.36 -15.46
C ASP A 127 -4.85 -2.27 -15.46
N TYR A 128 -4.91 -1.35 -14.50
CA TYR A 128 -3.90 -0.30 -14.39
C TYR A 128 -2.52 -0.88 -14.12
N LEU A 129 -2.42 -1.78 -13.14
CA LEU A 129 -1.12 -2.38 -12.77
C LEU A 129 -0.53 -3.21 -13.92
N GLU A 130 -1.36 -4.01 -14.59
CA GLU A 130 -0.91 -4.82 -15.71
C GLU A 130 -0.46 -3.97 -16.91
N GLY A 131 -0.99 -2.76 -17.05
CA GLY A 131 -0.62 -1.83 -18.09
C GLY A 131 0.65 -1.01 -17.84
N LEU A 132 1.24 -1.10 -16.66
CA LEU A 132 2.48 -0.39 -16.35
C LEU A 132 3.64 -0.99 -17.12
N LYS A 133 4.47 -0.13 -17.69
CA LYS A 133 5.58 -0.54 -18.57
C LYS A 133 6.94 -0.36 -17.93
#